data_b9b3cf6583086d2359d238a9097000b0
#
_entry.id   b9b3cf6583086d2359d238a9097000b0
#
_cell.length_a   1.000
_cell.length_b   1.000
_cell.length_c   1.000
_cell.angle_alpha   90.00
_cell.angle_beta   90.00
_cell.angle_gamma   90.00
#
_symmetry.space_group_name_H-M   'P 1'
#
loop_
_entity.id
_entity.type
_entity.pdbx_description
1 polymer ?
#
loop_
_entity_poly.entity_id
_entity_poly.type
_entity_poly.pdbx_seq_one_letter_code
_entity_poly.pdbx_strand_id
1 'polypeptide(L)'
;YDQHEDGTYTPLANKNIDTGAGLERLASVLQGKPSNFETDLIFPIIEYAAKVAGVEYGKDKKTDVSLKVIADHVRSITFMIADGVLPSNEGRGYVLRRVLRRAVRHARLIGIEDKFLNGAVDVVIDMFKEPYPYLVEKTSFIHKVIEMEETSFLRTLRPVSYTHLTLPT
;
A
#
# COMPACT_ATOMS: atom_id res chain seq x y z
N TYR A 1 -1.54 -29.29 -18.28
CA TYR A 1 -1.74 -30.49 -19.10
C TYR A 1 -2.63 -30.14 -20.27
N ASP A 2 -2.39 -30.76 -21.40
CA ASP A 2 -3.25 -30.72 -22.58
C ASP A 2 -4.03 -32.04 -22.63
N GLN A 3 -5.36 -31.95 -22.81
CA GLN A 3 -6.24 -33.12 -22.90
C GLN A 3 -6.50 -33.46 -24.35
N HIS A 4 -6.22 -34.69 -24.75
CA HIS A 4 -6.47 -35.20 -26.08
C HIS A 4 -7.90 -35.80 -26.22
N GLU A 5 -8.37 -35.95 -27.43
CA GLU A 5 -9.70 -36.52 -27.72
C GLU A 5 -9.91 -37.92 -27.17
N ASP A 6 -8.84 -38.69 -27.03
CA ASP A 6 -8.84 -40.04 -26.42
C ASP A 6 -8.90 -40.04 -24.87
N GLY A 7 -8.96 -38.87 -24.25
CA GLY A 7 -9.00 -38.69 -22.80
C GLY A 7 -7.63 -38.75 -22.10
N THR A 8 -6.56 -38.88 -22.86
CA THR A 8 -5.17 -38.84 -22.29
C THR A 8 -4.73 -37.41 -22.02
N TYR A 9 -3.78 -37.24 -21.09
CA TYR A 9 -3.22 -35.94 -20.71
C TYR A 9 -1.73 -35.91 -20.95
N THR A 10 -1.25 -34.85 -21.62
CA THR A 10 0.19 -34.57 -21.76
C THR A 10 0.56 -33.27 -21.05
N PRO A 11 1.76 -33.18 -20.45
CA PRO A 11 2.23 -31.92 -19.87
C PRO A 11 2.34 -30.83 -20.95
N LEU A 12 1.94 -29.59 -20.61
CA LEU A 12 2.17 -28.43 -21.46
C LEU A 12 3.67 -28.18 -21.64
N ALA A 13 4.09 -27.77 -22.84
CA ALA A 13 5.46 -27.38 -23.10
C ALA A 13 5.92 -26.22 -22.19
N ASN A 14 5.04 -25.26 -21.96
CA ASN A 14 5.23 -24.17 -21.01
C ASN A 14 4.25 -24.33 -19.86
N LYS A 15 4.77 -24.33 -18.62
CA LYS A 15 3.90 -24.35 -17.42
C LYS A 15 3.19 -23.01 -17.30
N ASN A 16 1.90 -23.05 -17.02
CA ASN A 16 1.11 -21.87 -16.71
C ASN A 16 0.16 -22.14 -15.54
N ILE A 17 -0.40 -21.06 -15.01
CA ILE A 17 -1.36 -21.07 -13.91
C ILE A 17 -2.66 -20.49 -14.47
N ASP A 18 -3.76 -21.19 -14.29
CA ASP A 18 -5.06 -20.76 -14.77
C ASP A 18 -5.81 -19.94 -13.73
N THR A 19 -5.95 -20.46 -12.52
CA THR A 19 -6.68 -19.81 -11.43
C THR A 19 -5.81 -19.61 -10.21
N GLY A 20 -6.19 -18.62 -9.38
CA GLY A 20 -5.57 -18.37 -8.10
C GLY A 20 -6.61 -17.97 -7.05
N ALA A 21 -6.37 -18.32 -5.80
CA ALA A 21 -7.09 -17.76 -4.66
C ALA A 21 -6.28 -16.59 -4.08
N GLY A 22 -6.95 -15.52 -3.66
CA GLY A 22 -6.28 -14.45 -2.96
C GLY A 22 -5.78 -14.91 -1.59
N LEU A 23 -4.48 -14.73 -1.30
CA LEU A 23 -3.91 -15.10 -0.02
C LEU A 23 -4.66 -14.46 1.15
N GLU A 24 -4.95 -13.17 1.05
CA GLU A 24 -5.65 -12.40 2.08
C GLU A 24 -7.09 -12.87 2.28
N ARG A 25 -7.76 -13.28 1.21
CA ARG A 25 -9.11 -13.84 1.30
C ARG A 25 -9.11 -15.17 2.04
N LEU A 26 -8.17 -16.05 1.70
CA LEU A 26 -8.01 -17.32 2.38
C LEU A 26 -7.66 -17.12 3.87
N ALA A 27 -6.71 -16.21 4.13
CA ALA A 27 -6.32 -15.87 5.49
C ALA A 27 -7.49 -15.29 6.30
N SER A 28 -8.36 -14.46 5.72
CA SER A 28 -9.52 -13.91 6.43
C SER A 28 -10.50 -15.01 6.88
N VAL A 29 -10.72 -16.00 6.02
CA VAL A 29 -11.58 -17.15 6.37
C VAL A 29 -10.95 -18.00 7.47
N LEU A 30 -9.67 -18.35 7.32
CA LEU A 30 -8.96 -19.20 8.29
C LEU A 30 -8.77 -18.52 9.66
N GLN A 31 -8.61 -17.21 9.67
CA GLN A 31 -8.46 -16.42 10.91
C GLN A 31 -9.81 -15.97 11.50
N GLY A 32 -10.92 -16.29 10.85
CA GLY A 32 -12.26 -15.88 11.28
C GLY A 32 -12.44 -14.36 11.31
N LYS A 33 -11.81 -13.63 10.38
CA LYS A 33 -11.86 -12.17 10.31
C LYS A 33 -12.97 -11.70 9.36
N PRO A 34 -13.60 -10.53 9.62
CA PRO A 34 -14.70 -10.01 8.83
C PRO A 34 -14.26 -9.53 7.44
N SER A 35 -13.00 -9.17 7.27
CA SER A 35 -12.43 -8.79 5.97
C SER A 35 -10.93 -9.06 5.89
N ASN A 36 -10.38 -8.85 4.68
CA ASN A 36 -8.94 -8.99 4.44
C ASN A 36 -8.10 -8.01 5.29
N PHE A 37 -8.67 -6.85 5.62
CA PHE A 37 -7.99 -5.78 6.34
C PHE A 37 -7.69 -6.11 7.80
N GLU A 38 -8.49 -6.96 8.43
CA GLU A 38 -8.28 -7.38 9.82
C GLU A 38 -7.38 -8.62 9.96
N THR A 39 -6.86 -9.14 8.85
CA THR A 39 -5.89 -10.23 8.87
C THR A 39 -4.50 -9.76 9.32
N ASP A 40 -3.68 -10.69 9.77
CA ASP A 40 -2.27 -10.43 10.12
C ASP A 40 -1.40 -9.97 8.93
N LEU A 41 -1.92 -10.10 7.70
CA LEU A 41 -1.26 -9.67 6.47
C LEU A 41 -1.41 -8.16 6.17
N ILE A 42 -2.36 -7.48 6.81
CA ILE A 42 -2.65 -6.05 6.55
C ILE A 42 -2.79 -5.25 7.83
N PHE A 43 -3.43 -5.81 8.86
CA PHE A 43 -3.82 -5.07 10.06
C PHE A 43 -2.68 -4.36 10.79
N PRO A 44 -1.44 -4.91 10.89
CA PRO A 44 -0.33 -4.19 11.51
C PRO A 44 -0.03 -2.83 10.89
N ILE A 45 -0.27 -2.67 9.58
CA ILE A 45 -0.10 -1.39 8.88
C ILE A 45 -1.20 -0.41 9.32
N ILE A 46 -2.44 -0.89 9.46
CA ILE A 46 -3.57 -0.10 9.98
C ILE A 46 -3.26 0.36 11.41
N GLU A 47 -2.77 -0.52 12.26
CA GLU A 47 -2.41 -0.19 13.65
C GLU A 47 -1.34 0.90 13.72
N TYR A 48 -0.31 0.80 12.88
CA TYR A 48 0.73 1.82 12.79
C TYR A 48 0.16 3.19 12.38
N ALA A 49 -0.62 3.23 11.31
CA ALA A 49 -1.22 4.48 10.82
C ALA A 49 -2.20 5.08 11.85
N ALA A 50 -3.00 4.25 12.51
CA ALA A 50 -3.91 4.68 13.57
C ALA A 50 -3.14 5.29 14.76
N LYS A 51 -2.04 4.65 15.18
CA LYS A 51 -1.18 5.15 16.25
C LYS A 51 -0.56 6.50 15.91
N VAL A 52 -0.03 6.66 14.69
CA VAL A 52 0.54 7.94 14.23
C VAL A 52 -0.51 9.03 14.18
N ALA A 53 -1.72 8.71 13.72
CA ALA A 53 -2.83 9.65 13.64
C ALA A 53 -3.48 9.96 14.99
N GLY A 54 -3.26 9.15 16.01
CA GLY A 54 -3.95 9.26 17.30
C GLY A 54 -5.42 8.89 17.23
N VAL A 55 -5.80 7.98 16.33
CA VAL A 55 -7.16 7.49 16.12
C VAL A 55 -7.27 6.00 16.42
N GLU A 56 -8.50 5.53 16.60
CA GLU A 56 -8.79 4.12 16.88
C GLU A 56 -9.59 3.51 15.72
N TYR A 57 -9.11 2.37 15.21
CA TYR A 57 -9.83 1.61 14.19
C TYR A 57 -11.12 1.02 14.76
N GLY A 58 -12.20 1.10 13.98
CA GLY A 58 -13.51 0.56 14.38
C GLY A 58 -14.44 1.56 15.05
N LYS A 59 -14.01 2.81 15.27
CA LYS A 59 -14.84 3.84 15.93
C LYS A 59 -15.58 4.73 14.94
N ASP A 60 -14.97 5.08 13.81
CA ASP A 60 -15.56 5.94 12.77
C ASP A 60 -15.36 5.37 11.39
N LYS A 61 -16.43 5.22 10.62
CA LYS A 61 -16.37 4.62 9.28
C LYS A 61 -15.48 5.37 8.30
N LYS A 62 -15.46 6.71 8.35
CA LYS A 62 -14.61 7.51 7.44
C LYS A 62 -13.14 7.36 7.78
N THR A 63 -12.82 7.35 9.05
CA THR A 63 -11.47 7.07 9.56
C THR A 63 -11.02 5.68 9.15
N ASP A 64 -11.87 4.67 9.32
CA ASP A 64 -11.56 3.29 8.93
C ASP A 64 -11.27 3.14 7.43
N VAL A 65 -12.06 3.82 6.58
CA VAL A 65 -11.79 3.85 5.13
C VAL A 65 -10.40 4.42 4.84
N SER A 66 -10.05 5.53 5.46
CA SER A 66 -8.72 6.14 5.27
C SER A 66 -7.60 5.23 5.74
N LEU A 67 -7.74 4.58 6.90
CA LEU A 67 -6.77 3.61 7.41
C LEU A 67 -6.58 2.41 6.47
N LYS A 68 -7.68 1.88 5.94
CA LYS A 68 -7.64 0.78 4.96
C LYS A 68 -6.94 1.19 3.66
N VAL A 69 -7.25 2.39 3.14
CA VAL A 69 -6.59 2.91 1.94
C VAL A 69 -5.10 3.08 2.17
N ILE A 70 -4.70 3.66 3.30
CA ILE A 70 -3.28 3.82 3.65
C ILE A 70 -2.57 2.46 3.68
N ALA A 71 -3.13 1.47 4.37
CA ALA A 71 -2.52 0.15 4.51
C ALA A 71 -2.35 -0.55 3.17
N ASP A 72 -3.39 -0.58 2.34
CA ASP A 72 -3.37 -1.15 1.00
C ASP A 72 -2.32 -0.47 0.11
N HIS A 73 -2.32 0.86 0.11
CA HIS A 73 -1.44 1.64 -0.76
C HIS A 73 0.02 1.59 -0.31
N VAL A 74 0.31 1.66 0.97
CA VAL A 74 1.70 1.56 1.48
C VAL A 74 2.29 0.20 1.13
N ARG A 75 1.55 -0.88 1.29
CA ARG A 75 1.99 -2.21 0.87
C ARG A 75 2.31 -2.25 -0.63
N SER A 76 1.40 -1.73 -1.45
CA SER A 76 1.56 -1.70 -2.91
C SER A 76 2.77 -0.88 -3.35
N ILE A 77 2.95 0.35 -2.83
CA ILE A 77 4.07 1.21 -3.21
C ILE A 77 5.42 0.65 -2.77
N THR A 78 5.47 -0.01 -1.62
CA THR A 78 6.69 -0.65 -1.12
C THR A 78 7.18 -1.69 -2.13
N PHE A 79 6.31 -2.60 -2.57
CA PHE A 79 6.65 -3.63 -3.54
C PHE A 79 6.91 -3.06 -4.94
N MET A 80 6.13 -2.09 -5.39
CA MET A 80 6.35 -1.44 -6.70
C MET A 80 7.75 -0.82 -6.78
N ILE A 81 8.18 -0.09 -5.76
CA ILE A 81 9.52 0.53 -5.72
C ILE A 81 10.61 -0.55 -5.61
N ALA A 82 10.40 -1.55 -4.76
CA ALA A 82 11.33 -2.67 -4.63
C ALA A 82 11.54 -3.41 -5.96
N ASP A 83 10.50 -3.49 -6.79
CA ASP A 83 10.53 -4.11 -8.11
C ASP A 83 11.01 -3.16 -9.24
N GLY A 84 11.47 -1.96 -8.89
CA GLY A 84 12.14 -1.03 -9.81
C GLY A 84 11.24 0.02 -10.45
N VAL A 85 9.99 0.19 -9.99
CA VAL A 85 9.13 1.28 -10.46
C VAL A 85 9.49 2.58 -9.75
N LEU A 86 9.72 3.64 -10.53
CA LEU A 86 9.99 4.99 -10.01
C LEU A 86 8.84 5.95 -10.34
N PRO A 87 8.54 6.93 -9.47
CA PRO A 87 7.52 7.93 -9.76
C PRO A 87 7.81 8.70 -11.04
N SER A 88 6.82 8.83 -11.92
CA SER A 88 6.93 9.58 -13.17
C SER A 88 5.59 10.16 -13.59
N ASN A 89 5.57 10.89 -14.70
CA ASN A 89 4.36 11.51 -15.22
C ASN A 89 3.56 10.60 -16.17
N GLU A 90 4.11 9.44 -16.51
CA GLU A 90 3.49 8.51 -17.44
C GLU A 90 3.77 7.05 -17.07
N GLY A 91 3.03 6.14 -17.69
CA GLY A 91 3.24 4.70 -17.53
C GLY A 91 3.07 4.19 -16.09
N ARG A 92 3.85 3.20 -15.71
CA ARG A 92 3.80 2.57 -14.38
C ARG A 92 4.18 3.54 -13.27
N GLY A 93 5.13 4.43 -13.52
CA GLY A 93 5.56 5.44 -12.55
C GLY A 93 4.47 6.47 -12.23
N TYR A 94 3.60 6.79 -13.18
CA TYR A 94 2.41 7.62 -12.94
C TYR A 94 1.43 6.94 -11.99
N VAL A 95 1.19 5.64 -12.15
CA VAL A 95 0.34 4.87 -11.25
C VAL A 95 0.92 4.87 -9.83
N LEU A 96 2.21 4.60 -9.70
CA LEU A 96 2.91 4.66 -8.41
C LEU A 96 2.73 6.02 -7.74
N ARG A 97 2.96 7.11 -8.48
CA ARG A 97 2.80 8.48 -7.97
C ARG A 97 1.38 8.73 -7.48
N ARG A 98 0.37 8.31 -8.22
CA ARG A 98 -1.03 8.47 -7.83
C ARG A 98 -1.36 7.70 -6.56
N VAL A 99 -0.92 6.46 -6.46
CA VAL A 99 -1.16 5.60 -5.27
C VAL A 99 -0.49 6.20 -4.04
N LEU A 100 0.76 6.64 -4.15
CA LEU A 100 1.50 7.28 -3.08
C LEU A 100 0.81 8.57 -2.60
N ARG A 101 0.47 9.45 -3.51
CA ARG A 101 -0.21 10.72 -3.20
C ARG A 101 -1.58 10.49 -2.58
N ARG A 102 -2.29 9.45 -3.01
CA ARG A 102 -3.57 9.09 -2.41
C ARG A 102 -3.40 8.63 -0.96
N ALA A 103 -2.35 7.85 -0.65
CA ALA A 103 -2.03 7.48 0.73
C ALA A 103 -1.75 8.72 1.60
N VAL A 104 -0.94 9.66 1.11
CA VAL A 104 -0.67 10.93 1.82
C VAL A 104 -1.96 11.74 2.04
N ARG A 105 -2.82 11.81 1.03
CA ARG A 105 -4.10 12.52 1.15
C ARG A 105 -5.00 11.90 2.22
N HIS A 106 -5.14 10.58 2.24
CA HIS A 106 -5.92 9.90 3.28
C HIS A 106 -5.31 10.05 4.68
N ALA A 107 -3.98 10.08 4.77
CA ALA A 107 -3.30 10.38 6.03
C ALA A 107 -3.67 11.78 6.56
N ARG A 108 -3.70 12.78 5.70
CA ARG A 108 -4.14 14.14 6.10
C ARG A 108 -5.61 14.18 6.55
N LEU A 109 -6.49 13.41 5.93
CA LEU A 109 -7.89 13.33 6.32
C LEU A 109 -8.09 12.82 7.75
N ILE A 110 -7.16 12.06 8.27
CA ILE A 110 -7.18 11.54 9.65
C ILE A 110 -6.22 12.26 10.60
N GLY A 111 -5.66 13.38 10.17
CA GLY A 111 -4.87 14.28 11.01
C GLY A 111 -3.35 14.09 10.97
N ILE A 112 -2.81 13.29 10.05
CA ILE A 112 -1.37 13.15 9.86
C ILE A 112 -0.91 14.24 8.88
N GLU A 113 -0.23 15.26 9.37
CA GLU A 113 0.22 16.40 8.57
C GLU A 113 1.66 16.27 8.09
N ASP A 114 2.50 15.57 8.83
CA ASP A 114 3.91 15.35 8.53
C ASP A 114 4.17 14.07 7.73
N LYS A 115 5.42 13.90 7.30
CA LYS A 115 5.88 12.66 6.64
C LYS A 115 5.74 11.48 7.59
N PHE A 116 5.11 10.40 7.11
CA PHE A 116 4.90 9.19 7.90
C PHE A 116 5.10 7.89 7.10
N LEU A 117 5.16 7.99 5.76
CA LEU A 117 5.18 6.80 4.90
C LEU A 117 6.37 5.88 5.14
N ASN A 118 7.56 6.43 5.43
CA ASN A 118 8.73 5.59 5.68
C ASN A 118 8.56 4.67 6.89
N GLY A 119 7.94 5.15 7.96
CA GLY A 119 7.62 4.29 9.10
C GLY A 119 6.61 3.20 8.78
N ALA A 120 5.62 3.50 7.94
CA ALA A 120 4.66 2.50 7.46
C ALA A 120 5.33 1.48 6.52
N VAL A 121 6.27 1.91 5.69
CA VAL A 121 7.10 1.02 4.85
C VAL A 121 7.91 0.05 5.71
N ASP A 122 8.48 0.51 6.80
CA ASP A 122 9.24 -0.34 7.73
C ASP A 122 8.37 -1.44 8.32
N VAL A 123 7.11 -1.15 8.63
CA VAL A 123 6.13 -2.16 9.05
C VAL A 123 5.90 -3.19 7.95
N VAL A 124 5.72 -2.76 6.70
CA VAL A 124 5.54 -3.66 5.56
C VAL A 124 6.77 -4.56 5.37
N ILE A 125 7.96 -3.99 5.40
CA ILE A 125 9.21 -4.75 5.24
C ILE A 125 9.36 -5.79 6.36
N ASP A 126 9.10 -5.41 7.60
CA ASP A 126 9.16 -6.33 8.73
C ASP A 126 8.17 -7.51 8.60
N MET A 127 6.97 -7.23 8.11
CA MET A 127 5.95 -8.27 7.88
C MET A 127 6.32 -9.25 6.77
N PHE A 128 6.97 -8.78 5.70
CA PHE A 128 7.20 -9.54 4.47
C PHE A 128 8.65 -9.92 4.20
N LYS A 129 9.58 -9.59 5.08
CA LYS A 129 11.02 -9.83 4.88
C LYS A 129 11.40 -11.31 4.73
N GLU A 130 10.68 -12.24 5.36
CA GLU A 130 10.99 -13.66 5.25
C GLU A 130 10.67 -14.23 3.86
N PRO A 131 9.45 -14.08 3.31
CA PRO A 131 9.16 -14.52 1.95
C PRO A 131 9.80 -13.64 0.88
N TYR A 132 10.13 -12.38 1.19
CA TYR A 132 10.71 -11.41 0.26
C TYR A 132 11.95 -10.72 0.84
N PRO A 133 13.07 -11.45 1.02
CA PRO A 133 14.26 -10.92 1.69
C PRO A 133 14.90 -9.72 0.96
N TYR A 134 14.67 -9.57 -0.34
CA TYR A 134 15.17 -8.43 -1.13
C TYR A 134 14.61 -7.08 -0.64
N LEU A 135 13.48 -7.06 0.07
CA LEU A 135 12.93 -5.84 0.64
C LEU A 135 13.89 -5.21 1.67
N VAL A 136 14.56 -6.04 2.47
CA VAL A 136 15.54 -5.56 3.47
C VAL A 136 16.72 -4.90 2.80
N GLU A 137 17.24 -5.48 1.74
CA GLU A 137 18.37 -4.94 0.98
C GLU A 137 18.03 -3.60 0.32
N LYS A 138 16.77 -3.43 -0.09
CA LYS A 138 16.28 -2.23 -0.80
C LYS A 138 15.66 -1.18 0.11
N THR A 139 15.68 -1.37 1.42
CA THR A 139 15.03 -0.46 2.39
C THR A 139 15.45 1.00 2.20
N SER A 140 16.75 1.27 2.15
CA SER A 140 17.27 2.64 1.96
C SER A 140 16.83 3.27 0.65
N PHE A 141 16.79 2.49 -0.42
CA PHE A 141 16.32 2.95 -1.73
C PHE A 141 14.82 3.28 -1.71
N ILE A 142 14.01 2.39 -1.14
CA ILE A 142 12.55 2.60 -1.00
C ILE A 142 12.29 3.88 -0.17
N HIS A 143 12.95 4.04 0.95
CA HIS A 143 12.82 5.23 1.80
C HIS A 143 13.15 6.51 1.06
N LYS A 144 14.25 6.52 0.30
CA LYS A 144 14.66 7.70 -0.46
C LYS A 144 13.64 8.10 -1.52
N VAL A 145 13.15 7.14 -2.29
CA VAL A 145 12.15 7.39 -3.33
C VAL A 145 10.84 7.93 -2.74
N ILE A 146 10.35 7.31 -1.68
CA ILE A 146 9.12 7.71 -1.00
C ILE A 146 9.28 9.10 -0.37
N GLU A 147 10.37 9.35 0.33
CA GLU A 147 10.61 10.63 0.99
C GLU A 147 10.65 11.80 -0.01
N MET A 148 11.29 11.61 -1.15
CA MET A 148 11.34 12.63 -2.20
C MET A 148 9.95 12.96 -2.73
N GLU A 149 9.14 11.97 -3.04
CA GLU A 149 7.80 12.17 -3.60
C GLU A 149 6.82 12.70 -2.53
N GLU A 150 6.87 12.19 -1.31
CA GLU A 150 6.05 12.67 -0.19
C GLU A 150 6.35 14.13 0.14
N THR A 151 7.63 14.50 0.23
CA THR A 151 8.07 15.88 0.45
C THR A 151 7.59 16.81 -0.65
N SER A 152 7.75 16.41 -1.91
CA SER A 152 7.30 17.17 -3.08
C SER A 152 5.79 17.40 -3.04
N PHE A 153 5.02 16.36 -2.74
CA PHE A 153 3.56 16.46 -2.68
C PHE A 153 3.07 17.32 -1.51
N LEU A 154 3.67 17.20 -0.33
CA LEU A 154 3.32 18.04 0.83
C LEU A 154 3.56 19.53 0.56
N ARG A 155 4.58 19.88 -0.21
CA ARG A 155 4.81 21.28 -0.65
C ARG A 155 3.69 21.80 -1.52
N THR A 156 3.15 20.99 -2.43
CA THR A 156 2.03 21.39 -3.30
C THR A 156 0.71 21.55 -2.54
N LEU A 157 0.53 20.86 -1.42
CA LEU A 157 -0.68 20.96 -0.60
C LEU A 157 -0.71 22.20 0.29
N ARG A 158 0.45 22.72 0.71
CA ARG A 158 0.57 23.89 1.60
C ARG A 158 0.00 25.19 1.03
N PRO A 159 0.26 25.60 -0.23
CA PRO A 159 -0.24 26.86 -0.78
C PRO A 159 -1.76 26.94 -0.88
N VAL A 160 -2.43 25.82 -1.11
CA VAL A 160 -3.90 25.75 -1.21
C VAL A 160 -4.59 26.08 0.12
N SER A 161 -3.96 25.75 1.23
CA SER A 161 -4.48 26.06 2.57
C SER A 161 -4.40 27.55 2.90
N TYR A 162 -3.38 28.26 2.38
CA TYR A 162 -3.20 29.70 2.61
C TYR A 162 -4.11 30.56 1.73
N THR A 163 -4.45 30.11 0.53
CA THR A 163 -5.29 30.89 -0.41
C THR A 163 -6.76 30.95 0.03
N HIS A 164 -7.23 29.98 0.80
CA HIS A 164 -8.58 29.99 1.35
C HIS A 164 -8.76 30.80 2.65
N LEU A 165 -7.64 31.21 3.30
CA LEU A 165 -7.66 31.98 4.54
C LEU A 165 -7.47 33.49 4.34
N THR A 166 -7.24 33.96 3.12
CA THR A 166 -6.99 35.37 2.79
C THR A 166 -7.93 35.91 1.72
N LEU A 167 -9.24 35.69 1.85
CA LEU A 167 -10.21 36.51 1.17
C LEU A 167 -10.57 37.66 2.12
N PRO A 168 -10.22 38.91 1.79
CA PRO A 168 -10.68 40.04 2.57
C PRO A 168 -12.19 40.20 2.43
N THR A 169 -12.84 40.49 3.53
CA THR A 169 -14.23 40.92 3.68
C THR A 169 -14.54 42.13 2.80
#